data_df87636cab437066fb7aafcf9c77b6c2
#
_entry.id   df87636cab437066fb7aafcf9c77b6c2
#
_cell.length_a   1.000
_cell.length_b   1.000
_cell.length_c   1.000
_cell.angle_alpha   90.00
_cell.angle_beta   90.00
_cell.angle_gamma   90.00
#
_symmetry.space_group_name_H-M   'P 1'
#
loop_
_entity.id
_entity.type
_entity.pdbx_description
1 polymer ?
#
loop_
_entity_poly.entity_id
_entity_poly.type
_entity_poly.pdbx_seq_one_letter_code
_entity_poly.pdbx_strand_id
1 'polypeptide(L)' 'LGLLGLQPLSDNARRRVIHERGTARGMDVGDDVLDFLFRRYPRDLGALLDLLDRLDRATLARKRRLTLQLVRDVIRDADD' A
#
# COMPACT_ATOMS: atom_id res chain seq x y z
N LEU A 1 -12.54 25.08 -14.12
CA LEU A 1 -13.37 24.29 -13.26
C LEU A 1 -13.19 22.82 -13.46
N GLY A 2 -13.21 22.34 -14.69
CA GLY A 2 -12.82 20.97 -14.96
C GLY A 2 -11.39 20.68 -14.56
N LEU A 3 -10.66 21.71 -14.25
CA LEU A 3 -9.29 21.59 -13.83
C LEU A 3 -9.10 20.75 -12.57
N LEU A 4 -10.12 20.70 -11.75
CA LEU A 4 -10.02 19.93 -10.53
C LEU A 4 -9.73 18.45 -10.78
N GLY A 5 -10.27 17.93 -11.87
CA GLY A 5 -10.04 16.55 -12.24
C GLY A 5 -8.64 16.28 -12.79
N LEU A 6 -7.90 17.33 -13.10
CA LEU A 6 -6.58 17.19 -13.71
C LEU A 6 -5.45 17.29 -12.69
N GLN A 7 -5.76 17.66 -11.46
CA GLN A 7 -4.74 17.77 -10.43
C GLN A 7 -4.32 16.41 -9.93
N PRO A 8 -3.03 16.20 -9.72
CA PRO A 8 -2.58 14.94 -9.12
C PRO A 8 -3.09 14.84 -7.69
N LEU A 9 -3.27 13.61 -7.24
CA LEU A 9 -3.69 13.38 -5.87
C LEU A 9 -2.64 13.91 -4.90
N SER A 10 -3.08 14.54 -3.83
CA SER A 10 -2.18 14.95 -2.75
C SER A 10 -1.66 13.70 -2.05
N ASP A 11 -0.59 13.88 -1.27
CA ASP A 11 -0.02 12.78 -0.49
C ASP A 11 -1.05 12.21 0.47
N ASN A 12 -1.83 13.08 1.13
CA ASN A 12 -2.87 12.61 2.03
C ASN A 12 -3.95 11.82 1.32
N ALA A 13 -4.33 12.25 0.12
CA ALA A 13 -5.33 11.54 -0.67
C ALA A 13 -4.82 10.16 -1.09
N ARG A 14 -3.55 10.05 -1.47
CA ARG A 14 -2.95 8.76 -1.82
C ARG A 14 -2.90 7.83 -0.62
N ARG A 15 -2.50 8.34 0.54
CA ARG A 15 -2.48 7.54 1.76
C ARG A 15 -3.87 7.01 2.08
N ARG A 16 -4.89 7.85 1.91
CA ARG A 16 -6.27 7.43 2.14
C ARG A 16 -6.69 6.32 1.19
N VAL A 17 -6.35 6.45 -0.09
CA VAL A 17 -6.67 5.43 -1.10
C VAL A 17 -6.05 4.09 -0.70
N ILE A 18 -4.78 4.08 -0.36
CA ILE A 18 -4.07 2.86 0.01
C ILE A 18 -4.67 2.27 1.29
N HIS A 19 -4.93 3.10 2.28
CA HIS A 19 -5.52 2.65 3.53
C HIS A 19 -6.90 2.01 3.28
N GLU A 20 -7.75 2.69 2.53
CA GLU A 20 -9.09 2.18 2.24
C GLU A 20 -9.06 0.91 1.42
N ARG A 21 -8.15 0.81 0.45
CA ARG A 21 -8.02 -0.40 -0.34
C ARG A 21 -7.56 -1.57 0.52
N GLY A 22 -6.64 -1.32 1.43
CA GLY A 22 -6.20 -2.35 2.37
C GLY A 22 -7.31 -2.79 3.29
N THR A 23 -8.07 -1.83 3.83
CA THR A 23 -9.20 -2.12 4.70
C THR A 23 -10.27 -2.95 3.99
N ALA A 24 -10.53 -2.62 2.72
CA ALA A 24 -11.52 -3.36 1.93
C ALA A 24 -11.11 -4.82 1.73
N ARG A 25 -9.81 -5.11 1.82
CA ARG A 25 -9.29 -6.47 1.72
C ARG A 25 -9.10 -7.13 3.09
N GLY A 26 -9.55 -6.46 4.15
CA GLY A 26 -9.42 -6.98 5.50
C GLY A 26 -8.05 -6.77 6.12
N MET A 27 -7.23 -5.92 5.53
CA MET A 27 -5.91 -5.62 6.07
C MET A 27 -5.93 -4.33 6.88
N ASP A 28 -5.28 -4.34 8.03
CA ASP A 28 -5.12 -3.15 8.85
C ASP A 28 -3.78 -2.50 8.51
N VAL A 29 -3.83 -1.53 7.61
CA VAL A 29 -2.62 -0.85 7.14
C VAL A 29 -2.32 0.31 8.09
N GLY A 30 -1.39 0.09 9.01
CA GLY A 30 -1.02 1.11 9.98
C GLY A 30 -0.19 2.23 9.38
N ASP A 31 -0.02 3.31 10.16
CA ASP A 31 0.73 4.47 9.71
C ASP A 31 2.20 4.14 9.42
N ASP A 32 2.79 3.25 10.20
CA ASP A 32 4.18 2.83 9.99
C ASP A 32 4.34 2.14 8.63
N VAL A 33 3.38 1.30 8.27
CA VAL A 33 3.39 0.63 6.97
C VAL A 33 3.18 1.66 5.86
N LEU A 34 2.22 2.57 6.02
CA LEU A 34 1.98 3.61 5.03
C LEU A 34 3.22 4.48 4.82
N ASP A 35 3.88 4.89 5.90
CA ASP A 35 5.09 5.70 5.82
C ASP A 35 6.18 4.96 5.04
N PHE A 36 6.35 3.68 5.33
CA PHE A 36 7.35 2.87 4.63
C PHE A 36 7.02 2.76 3.14
N LEU A 37 5.77 2.46 2.81
CA LEU A 37 5.34 2.29 1.43
C LEU A 37 5.52 3.57 0.62
N PHE A 38 5.13 4.71 1.19
CA PHE A 38 5.24 5.98 0.48
C PHE A 38 6.66 6.52 0.42
N ARG A 39 7.53 6.05 1.30
CA ARG A 39 8.95 6.37 1.20
C ARG A 39 9.61 5.59 0.07
N ARG A 40 9.20 4.35 -0.12
CA ARG A 40 9.76 3.48 -1.16
C ARG A 40 9.16 3.75 -2.54
N TYR A 41 7.86 4.07 -2.58
CA TYR A 41 7.15 4.31 -3.84
C TYR A 41 6.43 5.66 -3.77
N PRO A 42 7.16 6.76 -3.72
CA PRO A 42 6.56 8.06 -3.39
C PRO A 42 5.52 8.56 -4.38
N ARG A 43 5.57 8.14 -5.64
CA ARG A 43 4.65 8.66 -6.65
C ARG A 43 4.05 7.60 -7.55
N ASP A 44 4.25 6.34 -7.21
CA ASP A 44 3.79 5.24 -8.05
C ASP A 44 2.61 4.54 -7.39
N LEU A 45 1.43 5.10 -7.56
CA LEU A 45 0.21 4.53 -6.99
C LEU A 45 -0.09 3.16 -7.56
N GLY A 46 0.21 2.95 -8.84
CA GLY A 46 0.02 1.65 -9.47
C GLY A 46 0.86 0.56 -8.81
N ALA A 47 2.13 0.87 -8.55
CA ALA A 47 3.01 -0.08 -7.87
C ALA A 47 2.53 -0.37 -6.45
N LEU A 48 2.01 0.66 -5.76
CA LEU A 48 1.47 0.48 -4.42
C LEU A 48 0.23 -0.41 -4.42
N LEU A 49 -0.65 -0.25 -5.40
CA LEU A 49 -1.84 -1.08 -5.49
C LEU A 49 -1.49 -2.52 -5.82
N ASP A 50 -0.51 -2.74 -6.69
CA ASP A 50 0.00 -4.09 -6.99
C ASP A 50 0.60 -4.73 -5.74
N LEU A 51 1.34 -3.94 -4.98
CA LEU A 51 1.95 -4.42 -3.75
C LEU A 51 0.88 -4.79 -2.72
N LEU A 52 -0.19 -4.00 -2.62
CA LEU A 52 -1.30 -4.34 -1.73
C LEU A 52 -1.88 -5.71 -2.06
N ASP A 53 -2.02 -6.00 -3.35
CA ASP A 53 -2.53 -7.30 -3.78
C ASP A 53 -1.60 -8.43 -3.32
N ARG A 54 -0.29 -8.24 -3.46
CA ARG A 54 0.68 -9.21 -3.00
C ARG A 54 0.65 -9.37 -1.48
N LEU A 55 0.50 -8.25 -0.76
CA LEU A 55 0.42 -8.28 0.70
C LEU A 55 -0.83 -9.01 1.17
N ASP A 56 -1.95 -8.79 0.49
CA ASP A 56 -3.19 -9.49 0.79
C ASP A 56 -2.98 -11.01 0.68
N ARG A 57 -2.38 -11.46 -0.42
CA ARG A 57 -2.11 -12.87 -0.62
C ARG A 57 -1.15 -13.42 0.43
N ALA A 58 -0.14 -12.64 0.80
CA ALA A 58 0.84 -13.06 1.80
C ALA A 58 0.20 -13.20 3.18
N THR A 59 -0.67 -12.25 3.57
CA THR A 59 -1.35 -12.34 4.86
C THR A 59 -2.25 -13.57 4.94
N LEU A 60 -2.93 -13.89 3.84
CA LEU A 60 -3.76 -15.08 3.77
C LEU A 60 -2.94 -16.36 3.79
N ALA A 61 -1.86 -16.42 3.00
CA ALA A 61 -1.03 -17.61 2.90
C ALA A 61 -0.30 -17.90 4.20
N ARG A 62 0.17 -16.87 4.88
CA ARG A 62 0.93 -17.02 6.12
C ARG A 62 0.05 -16.95 7.36
N LYS A 63 -1.23 -16.64 7.20
CA LYS A 63 -2.19 -16.47 8.30
C LYS A 63 -1.67 -15.48 9.33
N ARG A 64 -1.14 -14.35 8.85
CA ARG A 64 -0.54 -13.34 9.69
C ARG A 64 -1.16 -11.98 9.39
N ARG A 65 -1.15 -11.12 10.41
CA ARG A 65 -1.57 -9.75 10.22
C ARG A 65 -0.53 -9.00 9.40
N LEU A 66 -1.00 -7.95 8.72
CA LEU A 66 -0.07 -7.08 8.01
C LEU A 66 0.78 -6.31 9.01
N THR A 67 2.09 -6.46 8.90
CA THR A 67 3.06 -5.76 9.73
C THR A 67 4.15 -5.22 8.83
N LEU A 68 4.92 -4.28 9.36
CA LEU A 68 6.06 -3.73 8.62
C LEU A 68 7.05 -4.83 8.24
N GLN A 69 7.26 -5.79 9.13
CA GLN A 69 8.16 -6.90 8.84
C GLN A 69 7.66 -7.73 7.67
N LEU A 70 6.35 -8.00 7.62
CA LEU A 70 5.77 -8.76 6.51
C LEU A 70 5.93 -8.00 5.20
N VAL A 71 5.73 -6.68 5.22
CA VAL A 71 5.91 -5.85 4.03
C VAL A 71 7.34 -5.96 3.52
N ARG A 72 8.31 -5.87 4.42
CA ARG A 72 9.72 -5.99 4.05
C ARG A 72 10.03 -7.36 3.46
N ASP A 73 9.47 -8.41 4.04
CA ASP A 73 9.70 -9.77 3.56
C ASP A 73 9.13 -9.95 2.15
N VAL A 74 7.93 -9.43 1.90
CA VAL A 74 7.29 -9.53 0.58
C VAL A 74 8.10 -8.77 -0.47
N ILE A 75 8.54 -7.57 -0.13
CA ILE A 75 9.33 -6.75 -1.05
C ILE A 75 10.66 -7.43 -1.35
N ARG A 76 11.30 -7.99 -0.34
CA ARG A 76 12.58 -8.69 -0.52
C ARG A 76 12.40 -9.88 -1.44
N ASP A 77 11.35 -10.68 -1.24
CA ASP A 77 11.08 -11.84 -2.06
C ASP A 77 10.81 -11.45 -3.51
N ALA A 78 10.15 -10.31 -3.72
CA ALA A 78 9.85 -9.83 -5.05
C ALA A 78 11.10 -9.33 -5.79
N ASP A 79 12.06 -8.79 -5.04
CA ASP A 79 13.30 -8.28 -5.63
C ASP A 79 14.29 -9.40 -5.98
N ASP A 80 14.10 -10.55 -5.40
CA ASP A 80 14.91 -11.70 -5.72
C ASP A 80 14.37 -12.42 -6.96
#